data_54d1b83b6ea7f07831c91656ec19475b
#
_entry.id   54d1b83b6ea7f07831c91656ec19475b
#
_cell.length_a   1.000
_cell.length_b   1.000
_cell.length_c   1.000
_cell.angle_alpha   90.00
_cell.angle_beta   90.00
_cell.angle_gamma   90.00
#
_symmetry.space_group_name_H-M   'P 1'
#
loop_
_entity.id
_entity.type
_entity.pdbx_description
1 polymer ?
#
loop_
_entity_poly.entity_id
_entity_poly.type
_entity_poly.pdbx_seq_one_letter_code
_entity_poly.pdbx_strand_id
1 'polypeptide(L)'
;MLKAFEEEQHELYDHAAKTLGIKFWNKLGYSCTENPDEFGIDLIVEGHGRKFFCEVEIRLAWHGQDFPYETLELPLRKKKFAKGNCMFLVINNAQSHALSVPAKHVRASPIIQKPNKKVTSGTEQFFSIPLKFTQHWNLLAEGI
;
A
#
# COMPACT_ATOMS: atom_id res chain seq x y z
N MET A 1 -2.83 -27.42 -4.63
CA MET A 1 -3.50 -27.17 -3.34
C MET A 1 -2.95 -25.94 -2.63
N LEU A 2 -1.67 -25.88 -2.37
CA LEU A 2 -1.06 -24.71 -1.73
C LEU A 2 -1.28 -23.42 -2.55
N LYS A 3 -1.17 -23.49 -3.86
CA LYS A 3 -1.36 -22.36 -4.74
C LYS A 3 -2.79 -21.79 -4.68
N ALA A 4 -3.80 -22.66 -4.69
CA ALA A 4 -5.21 -22.23 -4.60
C ALA A 4 -5.49 -21.59 -3.23
N PHE A 5 -4.94 -22.14 -2.15
CA PHE A 5 -5.06 -21.60 -0.80
C PHE A 5 -4.40 -20.23 -0.68
N GLU A 6 -3.21 -20.06 -1.26
CA GLU A 6 -2.51 -18.78 -1.29
C GLU A 6 -3.28 -17.73 -2.09
N GLU A 7 -3.88 -18.11 -3.22
CA GLU A 7 -4.72 -17.22 -4.03
C GLU A 7 -5.96 -16.75 -3.26
N GLU A 8 -6.65 -17.64 -2.56
CA GLU A 8 -7.80 -17.28 -1.73
C GLU A 8 -7.41 -16.31 -0.62
N GLN A 9 -6.30 -16.55 0.07
CA GLN A 9 -5.80 -15.64 1.10
C GLN A 9 -5.44 -14.28 0.51
N HIS A 10 -4.77 -14.26 -0.63
CA HIS A 10 -4.40 -13.04 -1.31
C HIS A 10 -5.64 -12.20 -1.64
N GLU A 11 -6.69 -12.84 -2.17
CA GLU A 11 -7.96 -12.16 -2.49
C GLU A 11 -8.64 -11.58 -1.26
N LEU A 12 -8.65 -12.33 -0.14
CA LEU A 12 -9.23 -11.86 1.12
C LEU A 12 -8.49 -10.64 1.67
N TYR A 13 -7.15 -10.65 1.64
CA TYR A 13 -6.35 -9.52 2.10
C TYR A 13 -6.47 -8.32 1.16
N ASP A 14 -6.54 -8.54 -0.13
CA ASP A 14 -6.75 -7.49 -1.11
C ASP A 14 -8.11 -6.79 -0.89
N HIS A 15 -9.16 -7.57 -0.68
CA HIS A 15 -10.49 -7.03 -0.37
C HIS A 15 -10.49 -6.26 0.95
N ALA A 16 -9.88 -6.81 1.99
CA ALA A 16 -9.79 -6.16 3.29
C ALA A 16 -9.00 -4.85 3.20
N ALA A 17 -7.90 -4.83 2.44
CA ALA A 17 -7.10 -3.63 2.22
C ALA A 17 -7.93 -2.53 1.54
N LYS A 18 -8.67 -2.87 0.50
CA LYS A 18 -9.53 -1.90 -0.21
C LYS A 18 -10.62 -1.36 0.70
N THR A 19 -11.28 -2.22 1.48
CA THR A 19 -12.30 -1.81 2.43
C THR A 19 -11.76 -0.83 3.48
N LEU A 20 -10.60 -1.13 4.04
CA LEU A 20 -9.93 -0.25 5.01
C LEU A 20 -9.47 1.05 4.37
N GLY A 21 -8.94 1.00 3.16
CA GLY A 21 -8.52 2.19 2.43
C GLY A 21 -9.68 3.13 2.18
N ILE A 22 -10.83 2.61 1.79
CA ILE A 22 -12.05 3.40 1.58
C ILE A 22 -12.48 4.07 2.88
N LYS A 23 -12.53 3.33 3.99
CA LYS A 23 -12.85 3.88 5.31
C LYS A 23 -11.87 4.96 5.73
N PHE A 24 -10.58 4.74 5.50
CA PHE A 24 -9.51 5.67 5.84
C PHE A 24 -9.72 7.02 5.15
N TRP A 25 -9.86 7.02 3.83
CA TRP A 25 -10.03 8.26 3.07
C TRP A 25 -11.37 8.94 3.36
N ASN A 26 -12.45 8.16 3.52
CA ASN A 26 -13.76 8.72 3.88
C ASN A 26 -13.70 9.42 5.24
N LYS A 27 -13.00 8.85 6.21
CA LYS A 27 -12.82 9.45 7.53
C LYS A 27 -12.07 10.77 7.48
N LEU A 28 -11.13 10.90 6.54
CA LEU A 28 -10.38 12.15 6.34
C LEU A 28 -11.16 13.19 5.52
N GLY A 29 -12.40 12.93 5.18
CA GLY A 29 -13.27 13.88 4.49
C GLY A 29 -13.31 13.75 2.97
N TYR A 30 -12.71 12.70 2.42
CA TYR A 30 -12.76 12.42 0.98
C TYR A 30 -13.90 11.48 0.64
N SER A 31 -14.30 11.46 -0.61
CA SER A 31 -15.13 10.40 -1.19
C SER A 31 -14.21 9.39 -1.86
N CYS A 32 -14.17 8.18 -1.33
CA CYS A 32 -13.29 7.13 -1.83
C CYS A 32 -14.11 5.95 -2.32
N THR A 33 -13.82 5.49 -3.53
CA THR A 33 -14.49 4.35 -4.16
C THR A 33 -13.46 3.40 -4.75
N GLU A 34 -13.86 2.15 -4.94
CA GLU A 34 -13.04 1.17 -5.62
C GLU A 34 -12.95 1.52 -7.11
N ASN A 35 -11.76 1.43 -7.69
CA ASN A 35 -11.57 1.64 -9.11
C ASN A 35 -12.21 0.46 -9.87
N PRO A 36 -13.13 0.71 -10.81
CA PRO A 36 -13.77 -0.36 -11.59
C PRO A 36 -12.81 -1.08 -12.54
N ASP A 37 -11.65 -0.48 -12.85
CA ASP A 37 -10.62 -1.13 -13.65
C ASP A 37 -9.77 -2.04 -12.76
N GLU A 38 -9.98 -3.35 -12.83
CA GLU A 38 -9.26 -4.33 -12.01
C GLU A 38 -7.75 -4.39 -12.26
N PHE A 39 -7.29 -3.90 -13.43
CA PHE A 39 -5.85 -3.82 -13.76
C PHE A 39 -5.25 -2.46 -13.44
N GLY A 40 -6.05 -1.53 -12.96
CA GLY A 40 -5.61 -0.20 -12.57
C GLY A 40 -5.25 -0.11 -11.11
N ILE A 41 -5.10 1.14 -10.64
CA ILE A 41 -4.86 1.44 -9.22
C ILE A 41 -6.11 1.09 -8.43
N ASP A 42 -5.95 0.64 -7.18
CA ASP A 42 -7.03 0.10 -6.36
C ASP A 42 -8.20 1.04 -6.12
N LEU A 43 -7.94 2.29 -5.73
CA LEU A 43 -8.95 3.22 -5.26
C LEU A 43 -8.89 4.56 -5.97
N ILE A 44 -10.05 5.19 -6.10
CA ILE A 44 -10.21 6.56 -6.57
C ILE A 44 -10.65 7.42 -5.40
N VAL A 45 -9.93 8.52 -5.14
CA VAL A 45 -10.17 9.41 -4.00
C VAL A 45 -10.44 10.82 -4.51
N GLU A 46 -11.58 11.40 -4.11
CA GLU A 46 -11.99 12.73 -4.50
C GLU A 46 -12.43 13.55 -3.29
N GLY A 47 -12.08 14.81 -3.26
CA GLY A 47 -12.48 15.72 -2.19
C GLY A 47 -11.51 16.87 -2.03
N HIS A 48 -11.93 17.88 -1.28
CA HIS A 48 -11.12 19.07 -1.00
C HIS A 48 -10.56 19.73 -2.28
N GLY A 49 -11.34 19.68 -3.39
CA GLY A 49 -10.90 20.20 -4.68
C GLY A 49 -9.83 19.37 -5.39
N ARG A 50 -9.62 18.14 -4.97
CA ARG A 50 -8.56 17.26 -5.48
C ARG A 50 -9.12 15.90 -5.90
N LYS A 51 -8.43 15.30 -6.86
CA LYS A 51 -8.65 13.89 -7.23
C LYS A 51 -7.29 13.21 -7.31
N PHE A 52 -7.19 12.06 -6.66
CA PHE A 52 -6.00 11.24 -6.71
C PHE A 52 -6.36 9.76 -6.60
N PHE A 53 -5.37 8.90 -6.82
CA PHE A 53 -5.52 7.45 -6.74
C PHE A 53 -4.78 6.90 -5.54
N CYS A 54 -5.19 5.74 -5.05
CA CYS A 54 -4.51 5.09 -3.93
C CYS A 54 -4.29 3.60 -4.22
N GLU A 55 -3.05 3.16 -4.07
CA GLU A 55 -2.69 1.75 -3.97
C GLU A 55 -2.67 1.38 -2.50
N VAL A 56 -3.36 0.32 -2.12
CA VAL A 56 -3.46 -0.11 -0.73
C VAL A 56 -3.06 -1.57 -0.59
N GLU A 57 -2.30 -1.88 0.47
CA GLU A 57 -1.92 -3.26 0.79
C GLU A 57 -1.93 -3.49 2.29
N ILE A 58 -2.15 -4.75 2.69
CA ILE A 58 -1.89 -5.21 4.05
C ILE A 58 -0.54 -5.89 4.04
N ARG A 59 0.39 -5.39 4.86
CA ARG A 59 1.74 -5.94 4.99
C ARG A 59 1.76 -6.95 6.13
N LEU A 60 1.75 -8.23 5.79
CA LEU A 60 1.64 -9.32 6.77
C LEU A 60 2.84 -9.40 7.72
N ALA A 61 4.02 -8.99 7.25
CA ALA A 61 5.22 -8.98 8.09
C ALA A 61 5.25 -7.86 9.12
N TRP A 62 4.35 -6.87 9.02
CA TRP A 62 4.25 -5.77 9.97
C TRP A 62 3.14 -6.09 10.99
N HIS A 63 3.54 -6.63 12.15
CA HIS A 63 2.59 -7.13 13.15
C HIS A 63 2.15 -6.08 14.17
N GLY A 64 3.10 -5.30 14.71
CA GLY A 64 2.85 -4.37 15.80
C GLY A 64 2.49 -2.97 15.33
N GLN A 65 2.55 -2.03 16.28
CA GLN A 65 2.28 -0.61 16.05
C GLN A 65 3.37 0.02 15.20
N ASP A 66 4.63 -0.15 15.64
CA ASP A 66 5.76 0.46 14.96
C ASP A 66 6.17 -0.34 13.74
N PHE A 67 6.47 0.38 12.66
CA PHE A 67 6.98 -0.27 11.46
C PHE A 67 8.37 -0.85 11.77
N PRO A 68 8.59 -2.17 11.55
CA PRO A 68 9.77 -2.87 12.07
C PRO A 68 11.05 -2.67 11.28
N TYR A 69 11.02 -1.91 10.18
CA TYR A 69 12.17 -1.71 9.29
C TYR A 69 12.55 -0.25 9.21
N GLU A 70 13.79 0.03 8.80
CA GLU A 70 14.29 1.40 8.63
C GLU A 70 13.71 2.09 7.39
N THR A 71 13.34 1.31 6.38
CA THR A 71 12.76 1.81 5.14
C THR A 71 11.53 1.03 4.77
N LEU A 72 10.58 1.69 4.11
CA LEU A 72 9.44 1.02 3.48
C LEU A 72 9.87 0.58 2.08
N GLU A 73 9.81 -0.72 1.82
CA GLU A 73 10.13 -1.27 0.52
C GLU A 73 8.86 -1.56 -0.28
N LEU A 74 8.78 -1.00 -1.48
CA LEU A 74 7.71 -1.28 -2.44
C LEU A 74 8.31 -1.93 -3.68
N PRO A 75 7.73 -3.03 -4.20
CA PRO A 75 8.27 -3.68 -5.39
C PRO A 75 8.37 -2.73 -6.58
N LEU A 76 9.46 -2.81 -7.35
CA LEU A 76 9.65 -1.97 -8.53
C LEU A 76 8.53 -2.14 -9.57
N ARG A 77 7.86 -3.30 -9.60
CA ARG A 77 6.69 -3.51 -10.47
C ARG A 77 5.56 -2.52 -10.18
N LYS A 78 5.53 -1.91 -8.99
CA LYS A 78 4.58 -0.86 -8.62
C LYS A 78 4.93 0.49 -9.26
N LYS A 79 6.04 0.60 -9.99
CA LYS A 79 6.46 1.82 -10.68
C LYS A 79 5.35 2.38 -11.58
N LYS A 80 4.57 1.51 -12.20
CA LYS A 80 3.44 1.92 -13.05
C LYS A 80 2.40 2.76 -12.30
N PHE A 81 2.29 2.59 -10.98
CA PHE A 81 1.42 3.38 -10.10
C PHE A 81 2.14 4.53 -9.41
N ALA A 82 3.47 4.50 -9.39
CA ALA A 82 4.29 5.52 -8.72
C ALA A 82 4.49 6.75 -9.61
N LYS A 83 3.42 7.22 -10.24
CA LYS A 83 3.44 8.39 -11.12
C LYS A 83 2.17 9.20 -10.91
N GLY A 84 2.23 10.50 -11.26
CA GLY A 84 1.08 11.38 -11.13
C GLY A 84 0.57 11.49 -9.70
N ASN A 85 -0.72 11.57 -9.55
CA ASN A 85 -1.40 11.75 -8.27
C ASN A 85 -1.77 10.39 -7.66
N CYS A 86 -0.78 9.67 -7.14
CA CYS A 86 -1.00 8.41 -6.46
C CYS A 86 -0.47 8.46 -5.03
N MET A 87 -1.22 7.88 -4.10
CA MET A 87 -0.80 7.62 -2.72
C MET A 87 -0.66 6.11 -2.54
N PHE A 88 0.37 5.71 -1.81
CA PHE A 88 0.50 4.33 -1.35
C PHE A 88 0.14 4.25 0.11
N LEU A 89 -0.73 3.32 0.47
CA LEU A 89 -1.18 3.09 1.84
C LEU A 89 -0.86 1.64 2.22
N VAL A 90 0.02 1.48 3.21
CA VAL A 90 0.47 0.17 3.69
C VAL A 90 -0.06 -0.01 5.10
N ILE A 91 -0.86 -1.06 5.31
CA ILE A 91 -1.56 -1.34 6.56
C ILE A 91 -0.88 -2.53 7.24
N ASN A 92 -0.75 -2.49 8.57
CA ASN A 92 -0.16 -3.62 9.30
C ASN A 92 -1.06 -4.85 9.33
N ASN A 93 -0.49 -5.99 9.72
CA ASN A 93 -1.23 -7.27 9.79
C ASN A 93 -2.46 -7.17 10.71
N ALA A 94 -2.33 -6.49 11.85
CA ALA A 94 -3.43 -6.32 12.80
C ALA A 94 -4.52 -5.35 12.31
N GLN A 95 -4.31 -4.68 11.16
CA GLN A 95 -5.25 -3.72 10.59
C GLN A 95 -5.54 -2.55 11.53
N SER A 96 -4.54 -2.16 12.31
CA SER A 96 -4.66 -1.11 13.32
C SER A 96 -3.81 0.12 13.05
N HIS A 97 -2.79 0.00 12.21
CA HIS A 97 -1.86 1.08 11.88
C HIS A 97 -1.53 1.06 10.40
N ALA A 98 -1.17 2.22 9.86
CA ALA A 98 -0.83 2.36 8.46
C ALA A 98 0.30 3.38 8.24
N LEU A 99 1.02 3.20 7.14
CA LEU A 99 1.92 4.20 6.59
C LEU A 99 1.35 4.69 5.26
N SER A 100 1.36 6.00 5.05
CA SER A 100 1.01 6.57 3.75
C SER A 100 2.23 7.28 3.16
N VAL A 101 2.39 7.21 1.84
CA VAL A 101 3.48 7.89 1.13
C VAL A 101 3.04 8.32 -0.26
N PRO A 102 3.27 9.60 -0.64
CA PRO A 102 2.97 10.06 -1.99
C PRO A 102 3.91 9.44 -3.02
N ALA A 103 3.40 9.22 -4.23
CA ALA A 103 4.17 8.65 -5.34
C ALA A 103 5.46 9.43 -5.64
N LYS A 104 5.49 10.75 -5.45
CA LYS A 104 6.69 11.56 -5.68
C LYS A 104 7.88 11.12 -4.83
N HIS A 105 7.64 10.69 -3.59
CA HIS A 105 8.68 10.20 -2.71
C HIS A 105 9.08 8.77 -3.06
N VAL A 106 8.15 7.97 -3.55
CA VAL A 106 8.47 6.63 -4.06
C VAL A 106 9.41 6.74 -5.26
N ARG A 107 9.06 7.59 -6.24
CA ARG A 107 9.89 7.79 -7.44
C ARG A 107 11.29 8.30 -7.12
N ALA A 108 11.43 9.12 -6.10
CA ALA A 108 12.70 9.72 -5.71
C ALA A 108 13.57 8.79 -4.84
N SER A 109 13.03 7.67 -4.40
CA SER A 109 13.73 6.76 -3.49
C SER A 109 14.73 5.86 -4.24
N PRO A 110 15.80 5.42 -3.56
CA PRO A 110 16.75 4.47 -4.16
C PRO A 110 16.08 3.15 -4.50
N ILE A 111 16.60 2.50 -5.55
CA ILE A 111 16.18 1.15 -5.94
C ILE A 111 17.22 0.18 -5.43
N ILE A 112 16.79 -0.85 -4.71
CA ILE A 112 17.64 -1.91 -4.19
C ILE A 112 17.21 -3.25 -4.76
N GLN A 113 18.13 -4.20 -4.75
CA GLN A 113 17.88 -5.57 -5.23
C GLN A 113 18.02 -6.54 -4.07
N LYS A 114 17.06 -7.45 -3.94
CA LYS A 114 17.06 -8.47 -2.89
C LYS A 114 16.80 -9.85 -3.49
N PRO A 115 17.35 -10.92 -2.87
CA PRO A 115 17.00 -12.28 -3.26
C PRO A 115 15.50 -12.53 -3.06
N ASN A 116 14.87 -13.17 -4.05
CA ASN A 116 13.48 -13.60 -3.93
C ASN A 116 13.31 -14.90 -4.71
N LYS A 117 13.20 -16.00 -3.99
CA LYS A 117 13.07 -17.34 -4.56
C LYS A 117 11.77 -17.56 -5.33
N LYS A 118 10.79 -16.67 -5.15
CA LYS A 118 9.48 -16.77 -5.80
C LYS A 118 9.47 -16.23 -7.23
N VAL A 119 10.53 -15.52 -7.65
CA VAL A 119 10.65 -14.99 -9.00
C VAL A 119 11.66 -15.80 -9.81
N THR A 120 11.47 -15.87 -11.12
CA THR A 120 12.28 -16.66 -12.04
C THR A 120 13.76 -16.28 -12.00
N SER A 121 14.07 -14.97 -11.90
CA SER A 121 15.43 -14.47 -11.82
C SER A 121 16.13 -14.75 -10.50
N GLY A 122 15.39 -15.16 -9.46
CA GLY A 122 15.90 -15.33 -8.10
C GLY A 122 16.11 -14.02 -7.34
N THR A 123 15.86 -12.87 -7.95
CA THR A 123 16.01 -11.55 -7.34
C THR A 123 14.81 -10.66 -7.69
N GLU A 124 14.54 -9.69 -6.84
CA GLU A 124 13.52 -8.68 -7.09
C GLU A 124 14.04 -7.30 -6.69
N GLN A 125 13.66 -6.28 -7.44
CA GLN A 125 14.02 -4.90 -7.16
C GLN A 125 12.90 -4.19 -6.40
N PHE A 126 13.29 -3.28 -5.50
CA PHE A 126 12.38 -2.51 -4.66
C PHE A 126 12.79 -1.06 -4.61
N PHE A 127 11.80 -0.18 -4.50
CA PHE A 127 12.04 1.16 -3.99
C PHE A 127 12.28 1.06 -2.50
N SER A 128 13.34 1.69 -2.00
CA SER A 128 13.69 1.73 -0.58
C SER A 128 13.39 3.12 -0.04
N ILE A 129 12.21 3.30 0.55
CA ILE A 129 11.67 4.61 0.90
C ILE A 129 12.03 4.93 2.35
N PRO A 130 12.81 6.00 2.62
CA PRO A 130 13.06 6.43 4.00
C PRO A 130 11.76 6.74 4.73
N LEU A 131 11.65 6.29 5.98
CA LEU A 131 10.42 6.47 6.77
C LEU A 131 10.06 7.94 7.01
N LYS A 132 11.04 8.84 6.95
CA LYS A 132 10.78 10.29 7.09
C LYS A 132 9.85 10.85 6.00
N PHE A 133 9.70 10.14 4.87
CA PHE A 133 8.78 10.53 3.79
C PHE A 133 7.40 9.90 3.92
N THR A 134 7.21 9.05 4.94
CA THR A 134 5.92 8.42 5.21
C THR A 134 5.21 9.13 6.35
N GLN A 135 3.88 8.98 6.40
CA GLN A 135 3.08 9.41 7.53
C GLN A 135 2.49 8.18 8.20
N HIS A 136 2.67 8.09 9.52
CA HIS A 136 2.14 7.00 10.34
C HIS A 136 0.74 7.35 10.84
N TRP A 137 -0.19 6.40 10.74
CA TRP A 137 -1.57 6.56 11.17
C TRP A 137 -1.96 5.48 12.16
N ASN A 138 -2.65 5.86 13.22
CA ASN A 138 -3.32 4.93 14.13
C ASN A 138 -4.78 4.85 13.69
N LEU A 139 -5.15 3.76 13.02
CA LEU A 139 -6.48 3.60 12.42
C LEU A 139 -7.58 3.55 13.49
N LEU A 140 -7.29 2.91 14.63
CA LEU A 140 -8.25 2.83 15.75
C LEU A 140 -8.52 4.21 16.35
N ALA A 141 -7.49 5.05 16.49
CA ALA A 141 -7.64 6.42 16.99
C ALA A 141 -8.43 7.29 16.01
N GLU A 142 -8.34 7.01 14.70
CA GLU A 142 -9.12 7.69 13.68
C GLU A 142 -10.56 7.16 13.57
N GLY A 143 -10.92 6.13 14.30
CA GLY A 143 -12.26 5.54 14.27
C GLY A 143 -12.51 4.64 13.05
N ILE A 144 -11.45 4.05 12.53
CA ILE A 144 -11.51 3.19 11.33
C ILE A 144 -11.57 1.71 11.69
#